data_35465cdb8f5cf56ed23ea3cd350a7e5c
#
_entry.id   35465cdb8f5cf56ed23ea3cd350a7e5c
#
_cell.length_a   1.000
_cell.length_b   1.000
_cell.length_c   1.000
_cell.angle_alpha   90.00
_cell.angle_beta   90.00
_cell.angle_gamma   90.00
#
_symmetry.space_group_name_H-M   'P 1'
#
loop_
_entity.id
_entity.type
_entity.pdbx_description
1 polymer ?
#
loop_
_entity_poly.entity_id
_entity_poly.type
_entity_poly.pdbx_seq_one_letter_code
_entity_poly.pdbx_strand_id
1 'polypeptide(L)'
;MHAAGVEVTAIIDSRTDIAKTPPTGVPTVLGGQIVNTTGRLGLRCVTLNNGTDIPADCLAVSGGWSPTVHLTCHQRGRPVWNDAIAGFIPGGNLPDGMIVTGAANGVMTLANCLQNGLNAGQQAVRDLGRKPAAIKAPRAADESFSIQQFWYVKGSDKKAFVDFQNDVGVIDIKQSHREGFRSVEHLKRYTTLGMATDQGKIANIPGLA
;
A
#
# COMPACT_ATOMS: atom_id res chain seq x y z
N MET A 1 7.27 14.52 -11.68
CA MET A 1 7.78 13.96 -12.94
C MET A 1 7.58 14.92 -14.09
N HIS A 2 6.37 15.26 -14.50
CA HIS A 2 6.10 16.17 -15.64
C HIS A 2 6.84 17.51 -15.52
N ALA A 3 6.77 18.17 -14.37
CA ALA A 3 7.50 19.43 -14.10
C ALA A 3 9.03 19.29 -14.13
N ALA A 4 9.55 18.06 -14.07
CA ALA A 4 10.98 17.75 -14.17
C ALA A 4 11.40 17.31 -15.59
N GLY A 5 10.54 17.51 -16.59
CA GLY A 5 10.83 17.17 -17.99
C GLY A 5 10.61 15.70 -18.36
N VAL A 6 10.03 14.88 -17.47
CA VAL A 6 9.65 13.50 -17.81
C VAL A 6 8.36 13.54 -18.63
N GLU A 7 8.35 12.92 -19.78
CA GLU A 7 7.14 12.71 -20.56
C GLU A 7 6.23 11.71 -19.87
N VAL A 8 5.06 12.16 -19.43
CA VAL A 8 4.04 11.30 -18.82
C VAL A 8 2.96 11.06 -19.87
N THR A 9 2.97 9.88 -20.47
CA THR A 9 2.06 9.52 -21.57
C THR A 9 0.63 9.34 -21.07
N ALA A 10 0.43 8.79 -19.88
CA ALA A 10 -0.89 8.68 -19.25
C ALA A 10 -0.78 8.47 -17.73
N ILE A 11 -1.85 8.83 -17.04
CA ILE A 11 -2.16 8.41 -15.66
C ILE A 11 -3.33 7.44 -15.73
N ILE A 12 -3.15 6.24 -15.19
CA ILE A 12 -4.17 5.20 -15.16
C ILE A 12 -4.58 5.02 -13.70
N ASP A 13 -5.84 5.29 -13.39
CA ASP A 13 -6.41 5.07 -12.05
C ASP A 13 -7.52 4.02 -12.15
N SER A 14 -7.40 2.96 -11.37
CA SER A 14 -8.40 1.88 -11.34
C SER A 14 -9.73 2.31 -10.73
N ARG A 15 -9.76 3.43 -10.02
CA ARG A 15 -10.97 4.02 -9.47
C ARG A 15 -11.75 4.76 -10.57
N THR A 16 -13.06 4.73 -10.49
CA THR A 16 -13.95 5.46 -11.40
C THR A 16 -14.28 6.86 -10.91
N ASP A 17 -14.09 7.09 -9.61
CA ASP A 17 -14.31 8.39 -8.96
C ASP A 17 -13.07 8.76 -8.14
N ILE A 18 -12.51 9.92 -8.43
CA ILE A 18 -11.33 10.45 -7.75
C ILE A 18 -11.63 11.87 -7.23
N ALA A 19 -11.33 12.07 -5.94
CA ALA A 19 -11.56 13.36 -5.28
C ALA A 19 -10.62 14.48 -5.76
N LYS A 20 -9.52 14.15 -6.44
CA LYS A 20 -8.49 15.11 -6.86
C LYS A 20 -8.46 15.25 -8.38
N THR A 21 -8.52 16.50 -8.86
CA THR A 21 -8.37 16.78 -10.29
C THR A 21 -7.01 16.32 -10.80
N PRO A 22 -6.97 15.54 -11.87
CA PRO A 22 -5.71 15.14 -12.50
C PRO A 22 -4.86 16.33 -12.94
N PRO A 23 -3.54 16.17 -13.04
CA PRO A 23 -2.67 17.21 -13.56
C PRO A 23 -3.08 17.67 -14.98
N THR A 24 -3.13 18.98 -15.20
CA THR A 24 -3.46 19.53 -16.50
C THR A 24 -2.43 19.09 -17.55
N GLY A 25 -2.90 18.68 -18.72
CA GLY A 25 -2.04 18.32 -19.85
C GLY A 25 -1.55 16.86 -19.86
N VAL A 26 -1.93 16.04 -18.87
CA VAL A 26 -1.63 14.62 -18.89
C VAL A 26 -2.91 13.81 -19.09
N PRO A 27 -3.00 12.95 -20.13
CA PRO A 27 -4.15 12.07 -20.32
C PRO A 27 -4.38 11.21 -19.08
N THR A 28 -5.63 11.16 -18.61
CA THR A 28 -5.99 10.37 -17.43
C THR A 28 -7.11 9.42 -17.79
N VAL A 29 -6.92 8.13 -17.46
CA VAL A 29 -7.91 7.07 -17.67
C VAL A 29 -8.42 6.61 -16.31
N LEU A 30 -9.69 6.89 -16.02
CA LEU A 30 -10.39 6.42 -14.83
C LEU A 30 -11.02 5.05 -15.09
N GLY A 31 -11.04 4.18 -14.08
CA GLY A 31 -11.50 2.79 -14.20
C GLY A 31 -10.58 1.91 -15.05
N GLY A 32 -9.40 2.43 -15.44
CA GLY A 32 -8.43 1.71 -16.24
C GLY A 32 -7.68 0.64 -15.44
N GLN A 33 -7.52 -0.53 -16.03
CA GLN A 33 -6.75 -1.62 -15.44
C GLN A 33 -5.74 -2.11 -16.48
N ILE A 34 -4.50 -2.27 -16.10
CA ILE A 34 -3.46 -2.81 -16.98
C ILE A 34 -3.58 -4.33 -17.00
N VAL A 35 -3.94 -4.89 -18.14
CA VAL A 35 -4.12 -6.33 -18.33
C VAL A 35 -2.93 -6.99 -18.99
N ASN A 36 -2.13 -6.24 -19.75
CA ASN A 36 -0.97 -6.77 -20.45
C ASN A 36 0.14 -5.73 -20.59
N THR A 37 1.35 -6.21 -20.77
CA THR A 37 2.54 -5.40 -21.12
C THR A 37 3.31 -6.09 -22.21
N THR A 38 3.92 -5.33 -23.13
CA THR A 38 4.77 -5.84 -24.20
C THR A 38 6.14 -5.21 -24.18
N GLY A 39 7.16 -5.98 -24.65
CA GLY A 39 8.54 -5.59 -24.75
C GLY A 39 9.48 -6.77 -24.45
N ARG A 40 10.62 -6.85 -25.13
CA ARG A 40 11.57 -7.95 -24.97
C ARG A 40 12.72 -7.60 -24.03
N LEU A 41 13.37 -6.46 -24.25
CA LEU A 41 14.51 -5.99 -23.45
C LEU A 41 14.13 -4.85 -22.50
N GLY A 42 12.88 -4.45 -22.49
CA GLY A 42 12.28 -3.40 -21.68
C GLY A 42 10.83 -3.24 -22.06
N LEU A 43 10.09 -2.47 -21.29
CA LEU A 43 8.71 -2.14 -21.57
C LEU A 43 8.62 -1.33 -22.87
N ARG A 44 7.62 -1.59 -23.70
CA ARG A 44 7.31 -0.82 -24.90
C ARG A 44 5.86 -0.34 -24.95
N CYS A 45 4.96 -1.09 -24.34
CA CYS A 45 3.56 -0.76 -24.35
C CYS A 45 2.85 -1.41 -23.15
N VAL A 46 1.81 -0.75 -22.65
CA VAL A 46 0.83 -1.29 -21.71
C VAL A 46 -0.53 -1.36 -22.38
N THR A 47 -1.27 -2.46 -22.16
CA THR A 47 -2.63 -2.64 -22.68
C THR A 47 -3.62 -2.56 -21.55
N LEU A 48 -4.67 -1.76 -21.71
CA LEU A 48 -5.73 -1.60 -20.74
C LEU A 48 -6.85 -2.64 -20.94
N ASN A 49 -7.70 -2.80 -19.93
CA ASN A 49 -8.86 -3.68 -19.93
C ASN A 49 -9.92 -3.36 -21.02
N ASN A 50 -9.90 -2.15 -21.56
CA ASN A 50 -10.76 -1.75 -22.69
C ASN A 50 -10.09 -1.97 -24.05
N GLY A 51 -8.92 -2.59 -24.11
CA GLY A 51 -8.14 -2.84 -25.33
C GLY A 51 -7.28 -1.66 -25.81
N THR A 52 -7.23 -0.56 -25.07
CA THR A 52 -6.36 0.58 -25.43
C THR A 52 -4.91 0.25 -25.15
N ASP A 53 -4.05 0.45 -26.16
CA ASP A 53 -2.61 0.35 -26.05
C ASP A 53 -1.98 1.71 -25.83
N ILE A 54 -1.11 1.81 -24.82
CA ILE A 54 -0.40 3.03 -24.45
C ILE A 54 1.11 2.76 -24.57
N PRO A 55 1.80 3.37 -25.52
CA PRO A 55 3.26 3.27 -25.63
C PRO A 55 3.93 3.86 -24.39
N ALA A 56 4.82 3.11 -23.76
CA ALA A 56 5.61 3.55 -22.61
C ALA A 56 6.87 2.67 -22.48
N ASP A 57 7.97 3.28 -22.06
CA ASP A 57 9.22 2.62 -21.71
C ASP A 57 9.36 2.38 -20.20
N CYS A 58 8.54 3.05 -19.40
CA CYS A 58 8.49 2.92 -17.94
C CYS A 58 7.04 2.89 -17.45
N LEU A 59 6.76 1.98 -16.54
CA LEU A 59 5.49 1.92 -15.81
C LEU A 59 5.76 2.13 -14.32
N ALA A 60 5.38 3.31 -13.81
CA ALA A 60 5.41 3.59 -12.38
C ALA A 60 4.10 3.11 -11.74
N VAL A 61 4.19 2.25 -10.72
CA VAL A 61 3.04 1.65 -10.05
C VAL A 61 2.96 2.18 -8.62
N SER A 62 1.76 2.60 -8.19
CA SER A 62 1.45 2.96 -6.81
C SER A 62 0.31 2.08 -6.32
N GLY A 63 0.65 1.06 -5.53
CA GLY A 63 -0.31 0.10 -4.96
C GLY A 63 -0.91 0.53 -3.62
N GLY A 64 -0.60 1.73 -3.14
CA GLY A 64 -1.03 2.21 -1.81
C GLY A 64 0.03 2.03 -0.72
N TRP A 65 -0.39 2.23 0.53
CA TRP A 65 0.48 2.21 1.70
C TRP A 65 -0.08 1.29 2.77
N SER A 66 0.78 0.53 3.42
CA SER A 66 0.42 -0.30 4.56
C SER A 66 1.15 0.18 5.80
N PRO A 67 0.46 0.37 6.94
CA PRO A 67 1.11 0.74 8.19
C PRO A 67 2.10 -0.30 8.65
N THR A 68 3.23 0.16 9.22
CA THR A 68 4.27 -0.69 9.78
C THR A 68 3.91 -1.04 11.23
N VAL A 69 3.22 -2.15 11.45
CA VAL A 69 2.63 -2.51 12.76
C VAL A 69 3.44 -3.52 13.58
N HIS A 70 4.54 -4.08 13.06
CA HIS A 70 5.21 -5.22 13.72
C HIS A 70 5.80 -4.89 15.08
N LEU A 71 6.28 -3.68 15.33
CA LEU A 71 6.78 -3.31 16.66
C LEU A 71 5.69 -3.34 17.74
N THR A 72 4.43 -3.17 17.35
CA THR A 72 3.27 -3.22 18.27
C THR A 72 2.86 -4.64 18.64
N CYS A 73 3.40 -5.65 17.94
CA CYS A 73 3.04 -7.06 18.15
C CYS A 73 3.91 -7.77 19.19
N HIS A 74 4.99 -7.15 19.69
CA HIS A 74 5.98 -7.80 20.55
C HIS A 74 5.42 -8.33 21.87
N GLN A 75 4.46 -7.65 22.47
CA GLN A 75 3.83 -8.08 23.73
C GLN A 75 2.43 -8.65 23.51
N ARG A 76 2.29 -9.50 22.49
CA ARG A 76 1.03 -10.12 22.08
C ARG A 76 -0.01 -9.10 21.56
N GLY A 77 0.43 -7.91 21.14
CA GLY A 77 -0.42 -6.96 20.43
C GLY A 77 -0.96 -7.59 19.15
N ARG A 78 -2.23 -7.39 18.87
CA ARG A 78 -2.87 -7.88 17.65
C ARG A 78 -3.30 -6.70 16.80
N PRO A 79 -2.76 -6.55 15.59
CA PRO A 79 -3.22 -5.54 14.66
C PRO A 79 -4.70 -5.73 14.32
N VAL A 80 -5.39 -4.63 14.09
CA VAL A 80 -6.81 -4.59 13.71
C VAL A 80 -6.93 -4.09 12.29
N TRP A 81 -7.79 -4.73 11.51
CA TRP A 81 -8.07 -4.30 10.15
C TRP A 81 -8.85 -2.99 10.13
N ASN A 82 -8.45 -2.08 9.27
CA ASN A 82 -9.10 -0.80 9.04
C ASN A 82 -9.48 -0.66 7.56
N ASP A 83 -10.76 -0.71 7.27
CA ASP A 83 -11.28 -0.65 5.90
C ASP A 83 -11.01 0.68 5.21
N ALA A 84 -10.97 1.78 5.97
CA ALA A 84 -10.75 3.12 5.40
C ALA A 84 -9.36 3.30 4.77
N ILE A 85 -8.39 2.48 5.17
CA ILE A 85 -7.03 2.48 4.62
C ILE A 85 -6.65 1.16 3.97
N ALA A 86 -7.56 0.20 3.93
CA ALA A 86 -7.32 -1.17 3.45
C ALA A 86 -6.03 -1.79 4.02
N GLY A 87 -5.84 -1.67 5.34
CA GLY A 87 -4.62 -2.09 6.00
C GLY A 87 -4.80 -2.35 7.50
N PHE A 88 -3.81 -2.99 8.10
CA PHE A 88 -3.79 -3.22 9.53
C PHE A 88 -3.22 -2.01 10.29
N ILE A 89 -3.85 -1.66 11.39
CA ILE A 89 -3.37 -0.65 12.35
C ILE A 89 -3.07 -1.33 13.69
N PRO A 90 -2.30 -0.68 14.58
CA PRO A 90 -2.06 -1.20 15.92
C PRO A 90 -3.39 -1.42 16.66
N GLY A 91 -3.51 -2.55 17.35
CA GLY A 91 -4.62 -2.81 18.28
C GLY A 91 -4.44 -2.06 19.61
N GLY A 92 -5.45 -2.13 20.49
CA GLY A 92 -5.49 -1.37 21.74
C GLY A 92 -4.47 -1.75 22.81
N ASN A 93 -3.80 -2.91 22.70
CA ASN A 93 -2.82 -3.38 23.68
C ASN A 93 -1.41 -3.05 23.21
N LEU A 94 -0.98 -1.83 23.42
CA LEU A 94 0.41 -1.41 23.17
C LEU A 94 1.26 -1.68 24.42
N PRO A 95 2.57 -1.95 24.24
CA PRO A 95 3.52 -1.97 25.35
C PRO A 95 3.51 -0.65 26.13
N ASP A 96 3.74 -0.72 27.45
CA ASP A 96 3.84 0.46 28.31
C ASP A 96 4.89 1.45 27.77
N GLY A 97 4.54 2.72 27.71
CA GLY A 97 5.37 3.79 27.20
C GLY A 97 5.47 3.86 25.66
N MET A 98 4.79 2.97 24.91
CA MET A 98 4.74 3.02 23.46
C MET A 98 3.57 3.88 22.99
N ILE A 99 3.86 4.86 22.15
CA ILE A 99 2.88 5.67 21.43
C ILE A 99 3.11 5.46 19.94
N VAL A 100 2.06 5.09 19.18
CA VAL A 100 2.11 4.96 17.73
C VAL A 100 1.42 6.14 17.07
N THR A 101 2.05 6.75 16.08
CA THR A 101 1.54 7.97 15.44
C THR A 101 1.80 7.97 13.93
N GLY A 102 1.14 8.87 13.22
CA GLY A 102 1.32 9.03 11.78
C GLY A 102 0.85 7.81 10.98
N ALA A 103 1.50 7.52 9.86
CA ALA A 103 1.13 6.45 8.96
C ALA A 103 1.18 5.05 9.61
N ALA A 104 2.06 4.84 10.59
CA ALA A 104 2.09 3.61 11.37
C ALA A 104 0.81 3.37 12.19
N ASN A 105 0.07 4.44 12.51
CA ASN A 105 -1.25 4.39 13.17
C ASN A 105 -2.42 4.61 12.20
N GLY A 106 -2.19 4.46 10.90
CA GLY A 106 -3.23 4.59 9.88
C GLY A 106 -3.58 6.02 9.47
N VAL A 107 -2.81 7.01 9.92
CA VAL A 107 -3.01 8.42 9.53
C VAL A 107 -2.19 8.71 8.28
N MET A 108 -2.85 8.94 7.14
CA MET A 108 -2.19 8.96 5.82
C MET A 108 -1.96 10.37 5.24
N THR A 109 -2.50 11.42 5.86
CA THR A 109 -2.28 12.80 5.39
C THR A 109 -1.14 13.48 6.13
N LEU A 110 -0.31 14.26 5.44
CA LEU A 110 0.87 14.89 6.04
C LEU A 110 0.50 15.83 7.18
N ALA A 111 -0.52 16.66 7.00
CA ALA A 111 -0.97 17.62 8.03
C ALA A 111 -1.35 16.90 9.34
N ASN A 112 -2.11 15.80 9.22
CA ASN A 112 -2.52 15.02 10.38
C ASN A 112 -1.35 14.23 11.00
N CYS A 113 -0.41 13.72 10.19
CA CYS A 113 0.81 13.07 10.69
C CYS A 113 1.64 14.03 11.54
N LEU A 114 1.83 15.26 11.08
CA LEU A 114 2.59 16.28 11.81
C LEU A 114 1.90 16.67 13.13
N GLN A 115 0.56 16.85 13.10
CA GLN A 115 -0.20 17.15 14.31
C GLN A 115 -0.15 15.99 15.33
N ASN A 116 -0.34 14.76 14.84
CA ASN A 116 -0.29 13.57 15.70
C ASN A 116 1.09 13.33 16.29
N GLY A 117 2.14 13.57 15.50
CA GLY A 117 3.53 13.49 16.00
C GLY A 117 3.80 14.51 17.12
N LEU A 118 3.35 15.74 16.95
CA LEU A 118 3.44 16.77 17.99
C LEU A 118 2.68 16.36 19.26
N ASN A 119 1.44 15.90 19.12
CA ASN A 119 0.62 15.47 20.25
C ASN A 119 1.27 14.31 21.02
N ALA A 120 1.80 13.32 20.27
CA ALA A 120 2.51 12.18 20.87
C ALA A 120 3.78 12.62 21.63
N GLY A 121 4.58 13.52 21.05
CA GLY A 121 5.75 14.06 21.71
C GLY A 121 5.41 14.84 22.98
N GLN A 122 4.36 15.67 22.93
CA GLN A 122 3.87 16.39 24.11
C GLN A 122 3.32 15.44 25.19
N GLN A 123 2.68 14.35 24.79
CA GLN A 123 2.20 13.33 25.72
C GLN A 123 3.38 12.63 26.41
N ALA A 124 4.38 12.21 25.66
CA ALA A 124 5.58 11.59 26.22
C ALA A 124 6.28 12.50 27.24
N VAL A 125 6.34 13.80 26.99
CA VAL A 125 6.90 14.77 27.95
C VAL A 125 6.06 14.83 29.26
N ARG A 126 4.72 14.79 29.14
CA ARG A 126 3.82 14.74 30.33
C ARG A 126 3.99 13.44 31.10
N ASP A 127 4.09 12.31 30.41
CA ASP A 127 4.27 11.00 31.05
C ASP A 127 5.58 10.92 31.83
N LEU A 128 6.59 11.70 31.45
CA LEU A 128 7.83 11.89 32.19
C LEU A 128 7.72 12.94 33.34
N GLY A 129 6.51 13.41 33.67
CA GLY A 129 6.27 14.40 34.72
C GLY A 129 6.74 15.82 34.35
N ARG A 130 6.99 16.12 33.09
CA ARG A 130 7.47 17.42 32.62
C ARG A 130 6.39 18.22 31.92
N LYS A 131 6.55 19.53 31.83
CA LYS A 131 5.64 20.40 31.07
C LYS A 131 6.12 20.49 29.62
N PRO A 132 5.27 20.13 28.63
CA PRO A 132 5.64 20.26 27.24
C PRO A 132 5.74 21.73 26.80
N ALA A 133 6.59 22.01 25.82
CA ALA A 133 6.68 23.32 25.20
C ALA A 133 5.41 23.64 24.41
N ALA A 134 5.00 24.93 24.42
CA ALA A 134 3.88 25.43 23.65
C ALA A 134 4.32 25.69 22.18
N ILE A 135 4.48 24.63 21.41
CA ILE A 135 4.82 24.69 19.99
C ILE A 135 3.62 24.29 19.13
N LYS A 136 3.58 24.75 17.91
CA LYS A 136 2.56 24.39 16.92
C LYS A 136 3.14 23.38 15.93
N ALA A 137 2.32 22.50 15.42
CA ALA A 137 2.74 21.63 14.32
C ALA A 137 3.09 22.45 13.08
N PRO A 138 4.10 22.03 12.30
CA PRO A 138 4.38 22.62 11.01
C PRO A 138 3.12 22.59 10.12
N ARG A 139 2.96 23.62 9.32
CA ARG A 139 1.83 23.68 8.34
C ARG A 139 2.12 22.78 7.16
N ALA A 140 1.14 22.04 6.73
CA ALA A 140 1.12 21.30 5.47
C ALA A 140 -0.20 21.55 4.76
N ALA A 141 -0.23 21.27 3.46
CA ALA A 141 -1.46 21.35 2.70
C ALA A 141 -2.49 20.35 3.27
N ASP A 142 -3.75 20.75 3.25
CA ASP A 142 -4.84 19.83 3.56
C ASP A 142 -5.02 18.88 2.37
N GLU A 143 -4.91 17.59 2.62
CA GLU A 143 -4.99 16.55 1.60
C GLU A 143 -6.12 15.58 1.96
N SER A 144 -6.92 15.21 0.96
CA SER A 144 -7.83 14.09 1.10
C SER A 144 -7.07 12.79 0.84
N PHE A 145 -7.32 11.80 1.67
CA PHE A 145 -6.84 10.42 1.45
C PHE A 145 -8.06 9.53 1.24
N SER A 146 -8.06 8.80 0.14
CA SER A 146 -9.04 7.76 -0.13
C SER A 146 -8.34 6.60 -0.82
N ILE A 147 -8.71 5.38 -0.48
CA ILE A 147 -8.23 4.16 -1.10
C ILE A 147 -9.42 3.28 -1.48
N GLN A 148 -9.29 2.58 -2.60
CA GLN A 148 -10.21 1.54 -3.00
C GLN A 148 -9.42 0.24 -3.10
N GLN A 149 -9.92 -0.81 -2.46
CA GLN A 149 -9.28 -2.13 -2.51
C GLN A 149 -9.29 -2.67 -3.93
N PHE A 150 -8.11 -3.05 -4.42
CA PHE A 150 -7.94 -3.61 -5.74
C PHE A 150 -6.79 -4.63 -5.72
N TRP A 151 -7.12 -5.88 -5.43
CA TRP A 151 -6.14 -6.91 -5.14
C TRP A 151 -5.66 -7.68 -6.37
N TYR A 152 -6.49 -7.77 -7.42
CA TYR A 152 -6.20 -8.61 -8.56
C TYR A 152 -6.85 -8.09 -9.85
N VAL A 153 -6.08 -8.05 -10.93
CA VAL A 153 -6.58 -7.71 -12.28
C VAL A 153 -7.09 -8.98 -12.96
N LYS A 154 -8.40 -9.04 -13.16
CA LYS A 154 -9.03 -10.14 -13.92
C LYS A 154 -8.74 -9.97 -15.41
N GLY A 155 -8.48 -11.10 -16.11
CA GLY A 155 -8.26 -11.09 -17.57
C GLY A 155 -6.81 -10.82 -17.99
N SER A 156 -5.87 -10.74 -17.06
CA SER A 156 -4.45 -10.78 -17.40
C SER A 156 -3.99 -12.21 -17.68
N ASP A 157 -3.40 -12.43 -18.85
CA ASP A 157 -2.83 -13.74 -19.27
C ASP A 157 -1.39 -13.93 -18.76
N LYS A 158 -0.85 -12.93 -18.10
CA LYS A 158 0.53 -12.95 -17.59
C LYS A 158 0.58 -13.40 -16.13
N LYS A 159 1.78 -13.79 -15.70
CA LYS A 159 2.03 -14.15 -14.30
C LYS A 159 1.74 -12.94 -13.40
N ALA A 160 0.78 -13.08 -12.50
CA ALA A 160 0.46 -12.09 -11.50
C ALA A 160 1.22 -12.42 -10.21
N PHE A 161 2.27 -11.66 -9.93
CA PHE A 161 3.09 -11.84 -8.73
C PHE A 161 2.40 -11.27 -7.51
N VAL A 162 2.51 -11.99 -6.40
CA VAL A 162 2.10 -11.56 -5.06
C VAL A 162 3.33 -11.33 -4.20
N ASP A 163 4.34 -12.21 -4.33
CA ASP A 163 5.65 -12.08 -3.67
C ASP A 163 6.74 -12.10 -4.73
N PHE A 164 7.41 -10.97 -4.93
CA PHE A 164 8.49 -10.85 -5.91
C PHE A 164 9.81 -11.49 -5.44
N GLN A 165 10.02 -11.65 -4.14
CA GLN A 165 11.28 -12.20 -3.63
C GLN A 165 11.35 -13.72 -3.79
N ASN A 166 10.21 -14.40 -3.67
CA ASN A 166 10.11 -15.84 -3.83
C ASN A 166 9.31 -16.25 -5.07
N ASP A 167 9.07 -15.33 -6.00
CA ASP A 167 8.33 -15.57 -7.25
C ASP A 167 6.93 -16.20 -7.06
N VAL A 168 6.29 -15.97 -5.91
CA VAL A 168 4.95 -16.51 -5.66
C VAL A 168 3.91 -15.70 -6.41
N GLY A 169 3.17 -16.36 -7.27
CA GLY A 169 2.08 -15.77 -8.06
C GLY A 169 0.70 -16.17 -7.54
N VAL A 170 -0.32 -15.55 -8.09
CA VAL A 170 -1.73 -15.90 -7.82
C VAL A 170 -2.01 -17.37 -8.16
N ILE A 171 -1.33 -17.92 -9.18
CA ILE A 171 -1.49 -19.33 -9.57
C ILE A 171 -1.04 -20.29 -8.46
N ASP A 172 0.03 -19.95 -7.74
CA ASP A 172 0.57 -20.78 -6.65
C ASP A 172 -0.37 -20.75 -5.44
N ILE A 173 -0.98 -19.59 -5.15
CA ILE A 173 -2.01 -19.45 -4.12
C ILE A 173 -3.24 -20.29 -4.46
N LYS A 174 -3.72 -20.20 -5.70
CA LYS A 174 -4.87 -21.00 -6.19
C LYS A 174 -4.57 -22.49 -6.14
N GLN A 175 -3.35 -22.91 -6.48
CA GLN A 175 -2.94 -24.29 -6.42
C GLN A 175 -2.92 -24.80 -4.97
N SER A 176 -2.29 -24.07 -4.06
CA SER A 176 -2.29 -24.36 -2.63
C SER A 176 -3.72 -24.55 -2.08
N HIS A 177 -4.65 -23.66 -2.45
CA HIS A 177 -6.04 -23.77 -2.03
C HIS A 177 -6.75 -25.01 -2.60
N ARG A 178 -6.48 -25.38 -3.85
CA ARG A 178 -7.03 -26.61 -4.49
C ARG A 178 -6.53 -27.87 -3.79
N GLU A 179 -5.29 -27.86 -3.32
CA GLU A 179 -4.69 -28.96 -2.57
C GLU A 179 -5.10 -29.00 -1.10
N GLY A 180 -5.99 -28.09 -0.67
CA GLY A 180 -6.60 -28.12 0.65
C GLY A 180 -5.88 -27.28 1.72
N PHE A 181 -4.83 -26.54 1.37
CA PHE A 181 -4.12 -25.64 2.29
C PHE A 181 -4.88 -24.32 2.46
N ARG A 182 -5.89 -24.33 3.31
CA ARG A 182 -6.79 -23.17 3.52
C ARG A 182 -6.30 -22.22 4.61
N SER A 183 -5.46 -22.72 5.52
CA SER A 183 -4.85 -21.87 6.54
C SER A 183 -3.72 -21.05 5.92
N VAL A 184 -3.67 -19.76 6.20
CA VAL A 184 -2.61 -18.85 5.75
C VAL A 184 -1.23 -19.36 6.15
N GLU A 185 -1.08 -19.94 7.33
CA GLU A 185 0.18 -20.51 7.79
C GLU A 185 0.64 -21.72 6.95
N HIS A 186 -0.29 -22.56 6.53
CA HIS A 186 0.03 -23.68 5.65
C HIS A 186 0.31 -23.21 4.22
N LEU A 187 -0.49 -22.28 3.70
CA LEU A 187 -0.26 -21.65 2.40
C LEU A 187 1.12 -21.00 2.33
N LYS A 188 1.52 -20.26 3.35
CA LYS A 188 2.86 -19.66 3.43
C LYS A 188 3.98 -20.69 3.34
N ARG A 189 3.86 -21.81 4.07
CA ARG A 189 4.88 -22.88 4.02
C ARG A 189 4.89 -23.63 2.71
N TYR A 190 3.74 -23.82 2.09
CA TYR A 190 3.61 -24.49 0.80
C TYR A 190 4.19 -23.65 -0.34
N THR A 191 3.88 -22.33 -0.37
CA THR A 191 4.27 -21.42 -1.45
C THR A 191 5.53 -20.61 -1.16
N THR A 192 6.05 -20.60 0.06
CA THR A 192 7.07 -19.68 0.57
C THR A 192 6.65 -18.20 0.61
N LEU A 193 5.35 -17.90 0.46
CA LEU A 193 4.79 -16.55 0.52
C LEU A 193 5.22 -15.83 1.81
N GLY A 194 5.83 -14.66 1.67
CA GLY A 194 6.22 -13.83 2.79
C GLY A 194 7.31 -14.41 3.70
N MET A 195 8.09 -15.37 3.21
CA MET A 195 9.20 -16.01 3.94
C MET A 195 10.57 -15.45 3.55
N ALA A 196 10.63 -14.45 2.69
CA ALA A 196 11.86 -13.81 2.26
C ALA A 196 12.33 -12.72 3.25
N THR A 197 13.35 -11.95 2.86
CA THR A 197 14.02 -10.95 3.71
C THR A 197 13.10 -9.82 4.20
N ASP A 198 12.07 -9.46 3.43
CA ASP A 198 11.04 -8.50 3.84
C ASP A 198 10.03 -9.06 4.85
N GLN A 199 10.09 -10.38 5.11
CA GLN A 199 9.19 -11.10 6.02
C GLN A 199 7.70 -10.87 5.71
N GLY A 200 7.37 -10.77 4.43
CA GLY A 200 6.01 -10.64 3.94
C GLY A 200 5.38 -9.25 4.12
N LYS A 201 6.15 -8.21 4.41
CA LYS A 201 5.62 -6.85 4.60
C LYS A 201 4.87 -6.34 3.39
N ILE A 202 5.29 -6.73 2.19
CA ILE A 202 4.62 -6.36 0.93
C ILE A 202 3.56 -7.41 0.55
N ALA A 203 3.89 -8.70 0.68
CA ALA A 203 3.13 -9.80 0.10
C ALA A 203 1.99 -10.34 0.99
N ASN A 204 2.08 -10.20 2.31
CA ASN A 204 1.12 -10.85 3.23
C ASN A 204 -0.31 -10.36 3.05
N ILE A 205 -0.54 -9.05 2.89
CA ILE A 205 -1.88 -8.48 2.73
C ILE A 205 -2.50 -8.90 1.38
N PRO A 206 -1.82 -8.68 0.22
CA PRO A 206 -2.34 -9.16 -1.06
C PRO A 206 -2.52 -10.68 -1.13
N GLY A 207 -1.67 -11.42 -0.44
CA GLY A 207 -1.76 -12.89 -0.39
C GLY A 207 -2.89 -13.42 0.47
N LEU A 208 -3.42 -12.61 1.41
CA LEU A 208 -4.57 -12.92 2.24
C LEU A 208 -5.89 -12.60 1.53
N ALA A 209 -5.90 -11.57 0.68
CA ALA A 209 -7.07 -11.06 -0.04
C ALA A 209 -7.45 -11.95 -1.23
#